data_24759743192b1064df5a803c9076b882
#
_entry.id   24759743192b1064df5a803c9076b882
#
_cell.length_a   1.000
_cell.length_b   1.000
_cell.length_c   1.000
_cell.angle_alpha   90.00
_cell.angle_beta   90.00
_cell.angle_gamma   90.00
#
_symmetry.space_group_name_H-M   'P 1'
#
loop_
_entity.id
_entity.type
_entity.pdbx_description
1 polymer ?
#
loop_
_entity_poly.entity_id
_entity_poly.type
_entity_poly.pdbx_seq_one_letter_code
_entity_poly.pdbx_strand_id
1 'polypeptide(L)'
;AEEYIKQGKFKEMPANYAHNVYDEATHTATSTMKKMVKVLIPEECPGLVYFLPTPKSPHGVDVDPTGEYIVGNGKLSADMSVHSFTKVLAAIEKKAFETTIEGVPVLKYDEILAGIVQKPGLGPLHTEFDGKGNAYTTFFISSEVVKWKLGTWEVVDRAPCYYSVGHLMIPGGDSRKPDGKYLMALNKITKDRYLPTGPELTQSAQLYDISGEKMKLLLDFPT
;
A
#
# COMPACT_ATOMS: atom_id res chain seq x y z
N ALA A 1 -22.92 3.98 0.53
CA ALA A 1 -22.74 5.41 0.89
C ALA A 1 -23.95 6.25 0.45
N GLU A 2 -24.30 6.28 -0.83
CA GLU A 2 -25.40 7.11 -1.38
C GLU A 2 -26.74 6.87 -0.70
N GLU A 3 -27.07 5.63 -0.36
CA GLU A 3 -28.31 5.29 0.33
C GLU A 3 -28.39 5.93 1.74
N TYR A 4 -27.29 5.91 2.48
CA TYR A 4 -27.20 6.57 3.78
C TYR A 4 -27.30 8.09 3.68
N ILE A 5 -26.72 8.68 2.63
CA ILE A 5 -26.85 10.12 2.35
C ILE A 5 -28.32 10.48 2.07
N LYS A 6 -29.06 9.69 1.28
CA LYS A 6 -30.48 9.88 1.04
C LYS A 6 -31.33 9.77 2.31
N GLN A 7 -30.93 8.92 3.26
CA GLN A 7 -31.56 8.77 4.57
C GLN A 7 -31.17 9.88 5.58
N GLY A 8 -30.31 10.83 5.19
CA GLY A 8 -29.86 11.89 6.08
C GLY A 8 -28.84 11.46 7.14
N LYS A 9 -28.22 10.29 7.01
CA LYS A 9 -27.25 9.75 7.96
C LYS A 9 -25.83 10.27 7.70
N PHE A 10 -25.68 11.59 7.78
CA PHE A 10 -24.38 12.23 7.62
C PHE A 10 -24.34 13.51 8.47
N LYS A 11 -23.11 13.96 8.78
CA LYS A 11 -22.84 15.30 9.30
C LYS A 11 -22.21 16.15 8.21
N GLU A 12 -22.62 17.40 8.10
CA GLU A 12 -21.90 18.37 7.28
C GLU A 12 -20.74 18.93 8.09
N MET A 13 -19.55 18.80 7.54
CA MET A 13 -18.32 19.28 8.16
C MET A 13 -17.53 20.13 7.16
N PRO A 14 -16.84 21.20 7.61
CA PRO A 14 -15.92 21.91 6.74
C PRO A 14 -14.77 20.98 6.36
N ALA A 15 -14.42 20.93 5.08
CA ALA A 15 -13.20 20.25 4.65
C ALA A 15 -12.00 20.95 5.31
N ASN A 16 -11.14 20.16 6.00
CA ASN A 16 -10.00 20.70 6.78
C ASN A 16 -8.83 21.18 5.91
N TYR A 17 -9.00 21.27 4.61
CA TYR A 17 -7.98 21.80 3.70
C TYR A 17 -8.55 23.00 2.95
N ALA A 18 -7.78 24.08 2.95
CA ALA A 18 -8.04 25.20 2.07
C ALA A 18 -7.56 24.81 0.67
N HIS A 19 -8.45 24.85 -0.32
CA HIS A 19 -8.01 24.90 -1.69
C HIS A 19 -7.37 26.26 -1.92
N ASN A 20 -6.06 26.30 -2.00
CA ASN A 20 -5.37 27.46 -2.52
C ASN A 20 -5.56 27.47 -4.03
N VAL A 21 -6.38 28.38 -4.52
CA VAL A 21 -6.40 28.67 -5.95
C VAL A 21 -5.22 29.60 -6.23
N TYR A 22 -4.25 29.09 -6.96
CA TYR A 22 -3.12 29.89 -7.42
C TYR A 22 -3.58 30.68 -8.65
N ASP A 23 -3.49 31.98 -8.56
CA ASP A 23 -3.72 32.89 -9.67
C ASP A 23 -2.39 33.17 -10.38
N GLU A 24 -2.22 32.62 -11.58
CA GLU A 24 -1.00 32.76 -12.38
C GLU A 24 -0.74 34.21 -12.80
N ALA A 25 -1.77 35.03 -12.97
CA ALA A 25 -1.65 36.42 -13.40
C ALA A 25 -1.14 37.32 -12.28
N THR A 26 -1.49 37.05 -11.03
CA THR A 26 -1.10 37.83 -9.86
C THR A 26 0.01 37.21 -9.04
N HIS A 27 0.41 35.97 -9.36
CA HIS A 27 1.35 35.15 -8.58
C HIS A 27 0.97 35.03 -7.09
N THR A 28 -0.33 35.04 -6.81
CA THR A 28 -0.85 34.97 -5.44
C THR A 28 -1.69 33.71 -5.23
N ALA A 29 -1.54 33.08 -4.07
CA ALA A 29 -2.41 32.01 -3.61
C ALA A 29 -3.51 32.60 -2.75
N THR A 30 -4.77 32.53 -3.21
CA THR A 30 -5.93 32.91 -2.41
C THR A 30 -6.59 31.70 -1.81
N SER A 31 -6.75 31.68 -0.50
CA SER A 31 -7.54 30.65 0.19
C SER A 31 -9.02 30.86 -0.15
N THR A 32 -9.58 29.96 -0.94
CA THR A 32 -10.99 29.99 -1.27
C THR A 32 -11.78 28.93 -0.54
N MET A 33 -12.87 29.39 0.05
CA MET A 33 -14.02 28.67 0.61
C MET A 33 -13.76 27.37 1.32
N LYS A 34 -14.12 27.32 2.59
CA LYS A 34 -14.38 26.07 3.32
C LYS A 34 -15.52 25.31 2.63
N LYS A 35 -15.18 24.37 1.78
CA LYS A 35 -16.16 23.49 1.17
C LYS A 35 -16.75 22.59 2.25
N MET A 36 -18.06 22.58 2.39
CA MET A 36 -18.74 21.62 3.25
C MET A 36 -18.75 20.25 2.58
N VAL A 37 -18.43 19.22 3.34
CA VAL A 37 -18.47 17.81 2.90
C VAL A 37 -19.42 17.01 3.77
N LYS A 38 -20.10 16.05 3.17
CA LYS A 38 -20.95 15.11 3.89
C LYS A 38 -20.10 13.98 4.41
N VAL A 39 -20.01 13.87 5.72
CA VAL A 39 -19.26 12.83 6.43
C VAL A 39 -20.22 11.79 6.98
N LEU A 40 -20.12 10.57 6.47
CA LEU A 40 -20.87 9.43 7.01
C LEU A 40 -20.24 8.97 8.32
N ILE A 41 -21.09 8.65 9.29
CA ILE A 41 -20.65 8.18 10.59
C ILE A 41 -20.78 6.65 10.59
N PRO A 42 -19.69 5.90 10.71
CA PRO A 42 -19.70 4.44 10.58
C PRO A 42 -20.71 3.75 11.51
N GLU A 43 -20.87 4.23 12.75
CA GLU A 43 -21.81 3.71 13.73
C GLU A 43 -23.28 3.82 13.28
N GLU A 44 -23.62 4.86 12.53
CA GLU A 44 -24.96 5.11 12.00
C GLU A 44 -25.17 4.45 10.63
N CYS A 45 -24.10 3.92 10.04
CA CYS A 45 -24.07 3.35 8.70
C CYS A 45 -23.57 1.88 8.70
N PRO A 46 -24.28 0.95 9.37
CA PRO A 46 -23.83 -0.43 9.47
C PRO A 46 -23.67 -1.09 8.10
N GLY A 47 -22.59 -1.83 7.94
CA GLY A 47 -22.27 -2.51 6.67
C GLY A 47 -21.51 -1.64 5.65
N LEU A 48 -21.17 -0.39 5.99
CA LEU A 48 -20.42 0.51 5.12
C LEU A 48 -18.90 0.29 5.22
N VAL A 49 -18.41 0.04 6.44
CA VAL A 49 -16.98 -0.07 6.75
C VAL A 49 -16.74 -1.30 7.62
N TYR A 50 -15.63 -1.98 7.38
CA TYR A 50 -15.12 -3.09 8.18
C TYR A 50 -13.61 -2.95 8.36
N PHE A 51 -13.08 -3.33 9.52
CA PHE A 51 -11.65 -3.43 9.75
C PHE A 51 -11.14 -4.85 9.46
N LEU A 52 -10.08 -4.94 8.68
CA LEU A 52 -9.32 -6.16 8.45
C LEU A 52 -8.05 -6.10 9.30
N PRO A 53 -7.85 -7.01 10.28
CA PRO A 53 -6.63 -7.05 11.05
C PRO A 53 -5.42 -7.34 10.16
N THR A 54 -4.32 -6.64 10.43
CA THR A 54 -3.03 -6.80 9.73
C THR A 54 -1.91 -6.94 10.76
N PRO A 55 -0.70 -7.38 10.35
CA PRO A 55 0.45 -7.41 11.24
C PRO A 55 0.83 -6.04 11.81
N LYS A 56 1.62 -6.03 12.87
CA LYS A 56 1.97 -4.84 13.66
C LYS A 56 2.54 -3.71 12.80
N SER A 57 2.03 -2.48 13.02
CA SER A 57 2.38 -1.26 12.31
C SER A 57 2.03 -1.32 10.81
N PRO A 58 0.73 -1.38 10.47
CA PRO A 58 0.30 -1.38 9.07
C PRO A 58 0.90 -0.19 8.29
N HIS A 59 1.37 -0.46 7.08
CA HIS A 59 1.93 0.59 6.22
C HIS A 59 1.31 0.56 4.82
N GLY A 60 1.68 -0.40 3.96
CA GLY A 60 1.11 -0.56 2.63
C GLY A 60 -0.05 -1.54 2.62
N VAL A 61 -1.05 -1.25 1.79
CA VAL A 61 -2.14 -2.19 1.46
C VAL A 61 -2.29 -2.17 -0.05
N ASP A 62 -1.97 -3.29 -0.69
CA ASP A 62 -1.88 -3.40 -2.13
C ASP A 62 -2.75 -4.56 -2.60
N VAL A 63 -3.42 -4.40 -3.75
CA VAL A 63 -4.38 -5.39 -4.28
C VAL A 63 -3.83 -5.98 -5.57
N ASP A 64 -3.84 -7.31 -5.68
CA ASP A 64 -3.34 -8.00 -6.85
C ASP A 64 -4.18 -7.72 -8.12
N PRO A 65 -3.67 -7.93 -9.33
CA PRO A 65 -4.37 -7.62 -10.59
C PRO A 65 -5.70 -8.33 -10.79
N THR A 66 -5.95 -9.42 -10.08
CA THR A 66 -7.24 -10.14 -10.14
C THR A 66 -8.28 -9.51 -9.22
N GLY A 67 -7.87 -8.75 -8.21
CA GLY A 67 -8.70 -8.21 -7.15
C GLY A 67 -9.01 -9.21 -6.04
N GLU A 68 -8.44 -10.42 -6.08
CA GLU A 68 -8.69 -11.47 -5.07
C GLU A 68 -7.79 -11.33 -3.84
N TYR A 69 -6.52 -10.96 -4.04
CA TYR A 69 -5.56 -10.90 -2.95
C TYR A 69 -5.27 -9.47 -2.50
N ILE A 70 -5.38 -9.25 -1.20
CA ILE A 70 -5.08 -7.98 -0.54
C ILE A 70 -3.87 -8.21 0.36
N VAL A 71 -2.75 -7.59 0.03
CA VAL A 71 -1.50 -7.70 0.80
C VAL A 71 -1.46 -6.63 1.88
N GLY A 72 -1.47 -7.04 3.14
CA GLY A 72 -1.37 -6.15 4.29
C GLY A 72 0.04 -6.17 4.88
N ASN A 73 0.79 -5.10 4.69
CA ASN A 73 2.18 -4.99 5.14
C ASN A 73 2.26 -4.38 6.53
N GLY A 74 2.84 -5.11 7.48
CA GLY A 74 3.12 -4.64 8.83
C GLY A 74 4.60 -4.31 9.01
N LYS A 75 4.95 -3.02 9.01
CA LYS A 75 6.35 -2.53 9.07
C LYS A 75 7.18 -3.11 10.21
N LEU A 76 6.56 -3.45 11.34
CA LEU A 76 7.21 -4.02 12.52
C LEU A 76 6.90 -5.52 12.69
N SER A 77 6.49 -6.20 11.62
CA SER A 77 6.33 -7.65 11.57
C SER A 77 7.39 -8.29 10.69
N ALA A 78 7.77 -9.52 11.01
CA ALA A 78 8.65 -10.32 10.17
C ALA A 78 7.88 -11.06 9.06
N ASP A 79 6.57 -11.18 9.18
CA ASP A 79 5.69 -11.86 8.23
C ASP A 79 4.73 -10.86 7.59
N MET A 80 4.25 -11.18 6.39
CA MET A 80 3.25 -10.40 5.67
C MET A 80 1.96 -11.22 5.53
N SER A 81 0.82 -10.59 5.76
CA SER A 81 -0.50 -11.20 5.58
C SER A 81 -1.03 -10.96 4.18
N VAL A 82 -1.57 -12.00 3.59
CA VAL A 82 -2.35 -11.91 2.36
C VAL A 82 -3.77 -12.32 2.66
N HIS A 83 -4.70 -11.40 2.49
CA HIS A 83 -6.13 -11.64 2.68
C HIS A 83 -6.78 -12.00 1.35
N SER A 84 -7.85 -12.81 1.40
CA SER A 84 -8.68 -13.13 0.24
C SER A 84 -9.93 -12.25 0.25
N PHE A 85 -10.20 -11.54 -0.84
CA PHE A 85 -11.40 -10.74 -0.96
C PHE A 85 -12.69 -11.60 -0.88
N THR A 86 -12.67 -12.77 -1.50
CA THR A 86 -13.77 -13.75 -1.41
C THR A 86 -14.03 -14.16 0.04
N LYS A 87 -12.97 -14.44 0.82
CA LYS A 87 -13.10 -14.77 2.25
C LYS A 87 -13.58 -13.57 3.09
N VAL A 88 -13.14 -12.35 2.77
CA VAL A 88 -13.62 -11.13 3.40
C VAL A 88 -15.14 -11.00 3.23
N LEU A 89 -15.65 -11.16 2.02
CA LEU A 89 -17.10 -11.11 1.77
C LEU A 89 -17.86 -12.21 2.53
N ALA A 90 -17.35 -13.44 2.53
CA ALA A 90 -17.94 -14.55 3.27
C ALA A 90 -17.92 -14.31 4.80
N ALA A 91 -16.85 -13.72 5.33
CA ALA A 91 -16.75 -13.38 6.75
C ALA A 91 -17.76 -12.29 7.15
N ILE A 92 -17.99 -11.30 6.28
CA ILE A 92 -19.01 -10.26 6.46
C ILE A 92 -20.41 -10.89 6.49
N GLU A 93 -20.72 -11.75 5.52
CA GLU A 93 -22.02 -12.42 5.42
C GLU A 93 -22.33 -13.29 6.65
N LYS A 94 -21.33 -14.05 7.11
CA LYS A 94 -21.41 -14.88 8.33
C LYS A 94 -21.36 -14.08 9.63
N LYS A 95 -21.11 -12.77 9.57
CA LYS A 95 -20.83 -11.91 10.73
C LYS A 95 -19.69 -12.46 11.61
N ALA A 96 -18.64 -12.95 10.96
CA ALA A 96 -17.44 -13.45 11.64
C ALA A 96 -16.60 -12.28 12.17
N PHE A 97 -17.11 -11.61 13.20
CA PHE A 97 -16.48 -10.47 13.86
C PHE A 97 -15.78 -10.91 15.13
N GLU A 98 -14.59 -10.35 15.37
CA GLU A 98 -13.84 -10.53 16.60
C GLU A 98 -14.25 -9.52 17.65
N THR A 99 -14.41 -8.26 17.24
CA THR A 99 -14.77 -7.14 18.10
C THR A 99 -15.36 -5.99 17.28
N THR A 100 -15.61 -4.87 17.95
CA THR A 100 -16.04 -3.61 17.32
C THR A 100 -15.21 -2.48 17.86
N ILE A 101 -14.70 -1.62 16.99
CA ILE A 101 -13.94 -0.41 17.33
C ILE A 101 -14.70 0.78 16.78
N GLU A 102 -15.11 1.71 17.64
CA GLU A 102 -15.89 2.90 17.26
C GLU A 102 -17.06 2.58 16.32
N GLY A 103 -17.87 1.56 16.68
CA GLY A 103 -19.02 1.12 15.88
C GLY A 103 -18.68 0.34 14.60
N VAL A 104 -17.40 0.21 14.23
CA VAL A 104 -16.97 -0.53 13.05
C VAL A 104 -16.58 -1.96 13.42
N PRO A 105 -17.23 -3.00 12.81
CA PRO A 105 -16.87 -4.39 13.05
C PRO A 105 -15.45 -4.70 12.59
N VAL A 106 -14.70 -5.45 13.40
CA VAL A 106 -13.39 -6.02 13.08
C VAL A 106 -13.60 -7.47 12.68
N LEU A 107 -13.19 -7.85 11.47
CA LEU A 107 -13.28 -9.22 10.99
C LEU A 107 -12.29 -10.12 11.72
N LYS A 108 -12.64 -11.40 11.88
CA LYS A 108 -11.71 -12.39 12.42
C LYS A 108 -10.56 -12.62 11.44
N TYR A 109 -9.34 -12.50 11.93
CA TYR A 109 -8.13 -12.61 11.12
C TYR A 109 -8.05 -13.93 10.33
N ASP A 110 -8.26 -15.06 10.99
CA ASP A 110 -8.14 -16.38 10.36
C ASP A 110 -9.23 -16.65 9.30
N GLU A 111 -10.39 -16.01 9.43
CA GLU A 111 -11.50 -16.16 8.48
C GLU A 111 -11.27 -15.44 7.15
N ILE A 112 -10.38 -14.44 7.12
CA ILE A 112 -10.09 -13.62 5.93
C ILE A 112 -8.73 -13.93 5.31
N LEU A 113 -7.89 -14.72 5.99
CA LEU A 113 -6.52 -14.98 5.58
C LEU A 113 -6.46 -15.95 4.39
N ALA A 114 -5.80 -15.55 3.30
CA ALA A 114 -5.43 -16.44 2.19
C ALA A 114 -4.13 -17.17 2.47
N GLY A 115 -3.15 -16.47 3.08
CA GLY A 115 -1.89 -17.04 3.46
C GLY A 115 -0.92 -16.02 4.07
N ILE A 116 0.26 -16.50 4.40
CA ILE A 116 1.32 -15.70 5.01
C ILE A 116 2.62 -15.89 4.23
N VAL A 117 3.24 -14.79 3.82
CA VAL A 117 4.61 -14.80 3.33
C VAL A 117 5.52 -14.79 4.57
N GLN A 118 6.15 -15.93 4.83
CA GLN A 118 6.92 -16.12 6.05
C GLN A 118 8.33 -15.54 5.94
N LYS A 119 8.70 -14.69 6.88
CA LYS A 119 10.04 -14.12 7.06
C LYS A 119 10.69 -13.61 5.76
N PRO A 120 9.93 -12.87 4.92
CA PRO A 120 10.49 -12.37 3.68
C PRO A 120 11.59 -11.33 3.89
N GLY A 121 11.58 -10.60 5.00
CA GLY A 121 12.52 -9.55 5.40
C GLY A 121 11.95 -8.71 6.54
N LEU A 122 12.61 -7.61 6.88
CA LEU A 122 12.17 -6.70 7.93
C LEU A 122 11.72 -5.35 7.35
N GLY A 123 10.60 -4.87 7.85
CA GLY A 123 10.02 -3.58 7.45
C GLY A 123 9.34 -3.60 6.08
N PRO A 124 8.41 -4.54 5.80
CA PRO A 124 7.65 -4.52 4.56
C PRO A 124 6.80 -3.25 4.45
N LEU A 125 6.83 -2.58 3.29
CA LEU A 125 6.10 -1.33 3.06
C LEU A 125 5.06 -1.46 1.95
N HIS A 126 5.46 -1.54 0.69
CA HIS A 126 4.58 -1.56 -0.47
C HIS A 126 4.82 -2.79 -1.34
N THR A 127 3.78 -3.21 -2.04
CA THR A 127 3.81 -4.38 -2.93
C THR A 127 3.25 -3.99 -4.30
N GLU A 128 3.94 -4.44 -5.35
CA GLU A 128 3.51 -4.31 -6.75
C GLU A 128 3.50 -5.69 -7.42
N PHE A 129 2.83 -5.80 -8.55
CA PHE A 129 2.59 -7.08 -9.21
C PHE A 129 3.02 -7.06 -10.68
N ASP A 130 3.51 -8.18 -11.19
CA ASP A 130 3.97 -8.30 -12.58
C ASP A 130 2.92 -8.87 -13.55
N GLY A 131 1.74 -9.23 -13.06
CA GLY A 131 0.70 -9.87 -13.87
C GLY A 131 1.01 -11.30 -14.31
N LYS A 132 2.13 -11.89 -13.84
CA LYS A 132 2.59 -13.25 -14.15
C LYS A 132 2.55 -14.16 -12.92
N GLY A 133 1.84 -13.73 -11.87
CA GLY A 133 1.73 -14.48 -10.62
C GLY A 133 2.83 -14.20 -9.62
N ASN A 134 3.65 -13.17 -9.82
CA ASN A 134 4.62 -12.73 -8.83
C ASN A 134 4.24 -11.36 -8.25
N ALA A 135 4.59 -11.18 -7.00
CA ALA A 135 4.53 -9.94 -6.26
C ALA A 135 5.93 -9.52 -5.82
N TYR A 136 6.12 -8.23 -5.69
CA TYR A 136 7.38 -7.59 -5.32
C TYR A 136 7.13 -6.65 -4.17
N THR A 137 7.80 -6.86 -3.05
CA THR A 137 7.63 -6.03 -1.85
C THR A 137 8.93 -5.38 -1.44
N THR A 138 8.87 -4.09 -1.08
CA THR A 138 10.01 -3.35 -0.53
C THR A 138 10.12 -3.58 0.97
N PHE A 139 11.36 -3.76 1.44
CA PHE A 139 11.70 -3.96 2.84
C PHE A 139 12.60 -2.84 3.33
N PHE A 140 12.04 -1.88 4.02
CA PHE A 140 12.72 -0.66 4.48
C PHE A 140 13.91 -0.95 5.41
N ILE A 141 13.73 -1.85 6.39
CA ILE A 141 14.78 -2.17 7.38
C ILE A 141 15.85 -3.07 6.74
N SER A 142 15.44 -4.10 6.00
CA SER A 142 16.39 -5.00 5.31
C SER A 142 17.04 -4.37 4.09
N SER A 143 16.52 -3.25 3.57
CA SER A 143 17.01 -2.55 2.38
C SER A 143 17.08 -3.47 1.15
N GLU A 144 15.96 -4.09 0.83
CA GLU A 144 15.84 -5.01 -0.30
C GLU A 144 14.45 -4.96 -0.95
N VAL A 145 14.36 -5.39 -2.21
CA VAL A 145 13.12 -5.82 -2.85
C VAL A 145 13.08 -7.33 -2.84
N VAL A 146 11.97 -7.90 -2.46
CA VAL A 146 11.76 -9.36 -2.43
C VAL A 146 10.67 -9.73 -3.41
N LYS A 147 10.98 -10.66 -4.32
CA LYS A 147 10.03 -11.30 -5.23
C LYS A 147 9.47 -12.55 -4.56
N TRP A 148 8.15 -12.70 -4.59
CA TRP A 148 7.46 -13.88 -4.06
C TRP A 148 6.26 -14.25 -4.93
N LYS A 149 5.79 -15.48 -4.82
CA LYS A 149 4.70 -16.02 -5.65
C LYS A 149 3.34 -15.89 -4.97
N LEU A 150 2.36 -15.40 -5.72
CA LEU A 150 0.95 -15.47 -5.35
C LEU A 150 0.48 -16.94 -5.29
N GLY A 151 -0.32 -17.27 -4.31
CA GLY A 151 -0.91 -18.59 -4.10
C GLY A 151 -0.03 -19.56 -3.31
N THR A 152 1.28 -19.60 -3.54
CA THR A 152 2.21 -20.42 -2.73
C THR A 152 2.86 -19.64 -1.60
N TRP A 153 2.92 -18.30 -1.72
CA TRP A 153 3.50 -17.37 -0.74
C TRP A 153 5.00 -17.54 -0.55
N GLU A 154 5.66 -18.24 -1.47
CA GLU A 154 7.09 -18.53 -1.41
C GLU A 154 7.92 -17.37 -1.92
N VAL A 155 8.97 -17.03 -1.17
CA VAL A 155 10.01 -16.11 -1.63
C VAL A 155 10.86 -16.80 -2.69
N VAL A 156 10.99 -16.17 -3.87
CA VAL A 156 11.71 -16.76 -5.02
C VAL A 156 12.96 -15.99 -5.40
N ASP A 157 13.06 -14.70 -5.07
CA ASP A 157 14.26 -13.90 -5.35
C ASP A 157 14.36 -12.67 -4.43
N ARG A 158 15.58 -12.10 -4.32
CA ARG A 158 15.88 -10.91 -3.54
C ARG A 158 16.89 -10.04 -4.28
N ALA A 159 16.68 -8.72 -4.22
CA ALA A 159 17.61 -7.74 -4.76
C ALA A 159 17.90 -6.65 -3.71
N PRO A 160 19.19 -6.37 -3.42
CA PRO A 160 19.54 -5.33 -2.44
C PRO A 160 19.23 -3.95 -2.97
N CYS A 161 18.75 -3.06 -2.08
CA CYS A 161 18.56 -1.64 -2.31
C CYS A 161 19.55 -0.80 -1.49
N TYR A 162 19.76 0.47 -1.87
CA TYR A 162 20.86 1.29 -1.31
C TYR A 162 20.41 2.70 -0.92
N TYR A 163 19.73 2.90 0.20
CA TYR A 163 19.24 2.06 1.27
C TYR A 163 17.86 2.54 1.72
N SER A 164 17.27 1.82 2.70
CA SER A 164 15.97 2.20 3.28
C SER A 164 14.92 2.43 2.21
N VAL A 165 14.76 1.44 1.34
CA VAL A 165 13.82 1.49 0.23
C VAL A 165 12.38 1.71 0.73
N GLY A 166 11.70 2.65 0.09
CA GLY A 166 10.30 2.98 0.39
C GLY A 166 9.36 2.44 -0.68
N HIS A 167 8.87 3.34 -1.52
CA HIS A 167 7.98 2.97 -2.61
C HIS A 167 8.71 2.19 -3.71
N LEU A 168 7.94 1.40 -4.43
CA LEU A 168 8.34 0.79 -5.68
C LEU A 168 7.24 1.05 -6.71
N MET A 169 7.55 0.82 -7.96
CA MET A 169 6.62 0.95 -9.07
C MET A 169 6.94 -0.08 -10.14
N ILE A 170 5.93 -0.81 -10.58
CA ILE A 170 5.91 -1.59 -11.81
C ILE A 170 4.93 -0.90 -12.75
N PRO A 171 5.26 -0.60 -14.02
CA PRO A 171 4.30 0.03 -14.92
C PRO A 171 2.99 -0.73 -14.99
N GLY A 172 1.90 -0.08 -14.56
CA GLY A 172 0.58 -0.70 -14.44
C GLY A 172 0.43 -1.72 -13.30
N GLY A 173 1.37 -1.76 -12.32
CA GLY A 173 1.36 -2.70 -11.20
C GLY A 173 0.10 -2.65 -10.34
N ASP A 174 -0.51 -1.47 -10.21
CA ASP A 174 -1.79 -1.24 -9.53
C ASP A 174 -3.01 -1.50 -10.43
N SER A 175 -2.83 -2.07 -11.60
CA SER A 175 -3.90 -2.28 -12.57
C SER A 175 -4.11 -3.76 -12.87
N ARG A 176 -5.18 -4.05 -13.62
CA ARG A 176 -5.47 -5.41 -14.10
C ARG A 176 -4.49 -5.93 -15.16
N LYS A 177 -3.61 -5.06 -15.68
CA LYS A 177 -2.69 -5.40 -16.78
C LYS A 177 -1.30 -4.81 -16.52
N PRO A 178 -0.55 -5.30 -15.54
CA PRO A 178 0.83 -4.90 -15.33
C PRO A 178 1.71 -5.22 -16.53
N ASP A 179 2.72 -4.37 -16.79
CA ASP A 179 3.70 -4.65 -17.86
C ASP A 179 4.66 -5.79 -17.47
N GLY A 180 5.07 -5.83 -16.21
CA GLY A 180 5.88 -6.91 -15.65
C GLY A 180 7.26 -7.07 -16.27
N LYS A 181 7.87 -5.98 -16.78
CA LYS A 181 9.24 -5.97 -17.32
C LYS A 181 10.23 -5.26 -16.42
N TYR A 182 9.81 -4.13 -15.87
CA TYR A 182 10.69 -3.26 -15.09
C TYR A 182 10.06 -2.93 -13.75
N LEU A 183 10.92 -2.76 -12.75
CA LEU A 183 10.58 -2.29 -11.42
C LEU A 183 11.51 -1.14 -11.06
N MET A 184 10.94 -0.03 -10.59
CA MET A 184 11.67 1.07 -9.99
C MET A 184 11.51 1.02 -8.47
N ALA A 185 12.62 1.04 -7.73
CA ALA A 185 12.64 1.12 -6.27
C ALA A 185 13.23 2.47 -5.83
N LEU A 186 12.58 3.14 -4.86
CA LEU A 186 12.98 4.46 -4.38
C LEU A 186 13.64 4.36 -3.01
N ASN A 187 14.91 4.67 -2.94
CA ASN A 187 15.72 4.64 -1.72
C ASN A 187 15.67 5.98 -0.99
N LYS A 188 15.33 5.97 0.28
CA LYS A 188 15.20 7.18 1.10
C LYS A 188 16.53 7.70 1.64
N ILE A 189 17.54 6.83 1.74
CA ILE A 189 18.83 7.14 2.31
C ILE A 189 19.90 6.42 1.47
N THR A 190 20.75 7.19 0.78
CA THR A 190 21.87 6.65 -0.01
C THR A 190 23.20 6.96 0.67
N LYS A 191 23.37 6.42 1.86
CA LYS A 191 24.59 6.62 2.61
C LYS A 191 25.82 6.16 1.81
N ASP A 192 26.81 7.04 1.71
CA ASP A 192 28.14 6.78 1.14
C ASP A 192 28.16 6.40 -0.38
N ARG A 193 27.02 6.54 -1.09
CA ARG A 193 26.98 6.26 -2.54
C ARG A 193 27.09 7.50 -3.40
N TYR A 194 26.51 8.61 -2.95
CA TYR A 194 26.54 9.89 -3.65
C TYR A 194 26.91 11.01 -2.70
N LEU A 195 27.52 12.06 -3.21
CA LEU A 195 27.82 13.25 -2.43
C LEU A 195 26.50 13.95 -2.06
N PRO A 196 26.32 14.33 -0.80
CA PRO A 196 25.15 15.10 -0.39
C PRO A 196 25.20 16.49 -1.04
N THR A 197 24.07 16.95 -1.53
CA THR A 197 23.91 18.26 -2.19
C THR A 197 23.29 19.32 -1.29
N GLY A 198 23.16 19.03 -0.01
CA GLY A 198 22.56 19.93 0.98
C GLY A 198 22.54 19.30 2.37
N PRO A 199 21.76 19.83 3.32
CA PRO A 199 21.64 19.29 4.66
C PRO A 199 20.93 17.92 4.72
N GLU A 200 20.19 17.56 3.67
CA GLU A 200 19.50 16.28 3.55
C GLU A 200 20.42 15.23 2.90
N LEU A 201 20.21 13.97 3.29
CA LEU A 201 20.89 12.84 2.64
C LEU A 201 20.33 12.66 1.23
N THR A 202 21.22 12.39 0.29
CA THR A 202 20.87 12.09 -1.10
C THR A 202 19.96 10.88 -1.15
N GLN A 203 18.91 10.95 -1.94
CA GLN A 203 18.03 9.84 -2.28
C GLN A 203 18.47 9.22 -3.60
N SER A 204 17.97 8.03 -3.93
CA SER A 204 18.24 7.40 -5.21
C SER A 204 17.09 6.55 -5.72
N ALA A 205 17.11 6.27 -7.02
CA ALA A 205 16.22 5.34 -7.66
C ALA A 205 17.02 4.21 -8.30
N GLN A 206 16.54 2.98 -8.13
CA GLN A 206 17.12 1.79 -8.72
C GLN A 206 16.14 1.14 -9.68
N LEU A 207 16.57 0.95 -10.94
CA LEU A 207 15.79 0.28 -11.98
C LEU A 207 16.24 -1.18 -12.08
N TYR A 208 15.28 -2.09 -12.01
CA TYR A 208 15.49 -3.52 -12.19
C TYR A 208 14.73 -4.06 -13.40
N ASP A 209 15.38 -4.96 -14.15
CA ASP A 209 14.70 -5.86 -15.09
C ASP A 209 14.12 -7.04 -14.29
N ILE A 210 12.81 -7.21 -14.36
CA ILE A 210 12.06 -8.28 -13.69
C ILE A 210 11.41 -9.26 -14.67
N SER A 211 11.77 -9.20 -15.94
CA SER A 211 11.22 -10.07 -16.98
C SER A 211 11.61 -11.55 -16.81
N GLY A 212 12.76 -11.81 -16.18
CA GLY A 212 13.30 -13.12 -15.90
C GLY A 212 12.93 -13.70 -14.53
N GLU A 213 13.53 -14.84 -14.20
CA GLU A 213 13.35 -15.46 -12.88
C GLU A 213 13.95 -14.60 -11.77
N LYS A 214 15.12 -14.03 -12.02
CA LYS A 214 15.84 -13.17 -11.09
C LYS A 214 15.74 -11.71 -11.49
N MET A 215 15.66 -10.85 -10.48
CA MET A 215 15.75 -9.41 -10.65
C MET A 215 17.18 -9.00 -10.99
N LYS A 216 17.35 -8.17 -12.03
CA LYS A 216 18.63 -7.67 -12.47
C LYS A 216 18.68 -6.16 -12.37
N LEU A 217 19.59 -5.64 -11.55
CA LEU A 217 19.84 -4.20 -11.48
C LEU A 217 20.38 -3.68 -12.80
N LEU A 218 19.70 -2.71 -13.38
CA LEU A 218 20.09 -2.05 -14.63
C LEU A 218 20.71 -0.68 -14.39
N LEU A 219 20.15 0.08 -13.44
CA LEU A 219 20.53 1.46 -13.19
C LEU A 219 20.33 1.81 -11.72
N ASP A 220 21.25 2.60 -11.17
CA ASP A 220 21.17 3.21 -9.85
C ASP A 220 21.63 4.67 -9.99
N PHE A 221 20.78 5.62 -9.64
CA PHE A 221 21.05 7.05 -9.86
C PHE A 221 20.48 7.91 -8.72
N PRO A 222 21.15 9.02 -8.38
CA PRO A 222 20.65 9.98 -7.40
C PRO A 222 19.37 10.68 -7.89
N THR A 223 18.49 11.05 -6.96
CA THR A 223 17.24 11.78 -7.24
C THR A 223 17.14 13.04 -6.39
#